data_454884940d6ecb758df58432bff3f793
#
_entry.id   454884940d6ecb758df58432bff3f793
#
_cell.length_a   1.000
_cell.length_b   1.000
_cell.length_c   1.000
_cell.angle_alpha   90.00
_cell.angle_beta   90.00
_cell.angle_gamma   90.00
#
_symmetry.space_group_name_H-M   'P 1'
#
loop_
_entity.id
_entity.type
_entity.pdbx_description
1 polymer ?
#
loop_
_entity_poly.entity_id
_entity_poly.type
_entity_poly.pdbx_seq_one_letter_code
_entity_poly.pdbx_strand_id
1 'polypeptide(L)'
;MARNKLRGLYAITPEAADGTRLLADVEAAMAGGCRIVQFRDKLSAMPERAARARALRELTRRFGATLLINDDLALAFLVKADGVHLGADDGNLIAARAMLGPERILGASCYADFAAAQAADTAGADPALPLTGPRP
;
A
#
# COMPACT_ATOMS: atom_id res chain seq x y z
N MET A 1 -1.87 16.94 1.40
CA MET A 1 -0.84 16.18 0.68
C MET A 1 -0.78 14.77 1.21
N ALA A 2 -0.87 13.79 0.33
CA ALA A 2 -0.88 12.38 0.73
C ALA A 2 0.36 11.98 1.52
N ARG A 3 1.55 12.41 1.08
CA ARG A 3 2.80 12.04 1.72
C ARG A 3 2.96 12.54 3.15
N ASN A 4 2.24 13.59 3.51
CA ASN A 4 2.32 14.16 4.85
C ASN A 4 1.26 13.63 5.81
N LYS A 5 0.40 12.70 5.34
CA LYS A 5 -0.73 12.18 6.10
C LYS A 5 -0.57 10.75 6.55
N LEU A 6 0.66 10.24 6.56
CA LEU A 6 0.94 8.85 6.94
C LEU A 6 0.96 8.72 8.47
N ARG A 7 -0.22 8.78 9.07
CA ARG A 7 -0.41 8.69 10.51
C ARG A 7 -1.53 7.72 10.83
N GLY A 8 -1.49 7.17 12.03
CA GLY A 8 -2.50 6.30 12.54
C GLY A 8 -2.20 4.83 12.33
N LEU A 9 -3.20 4.00 12.54
CA LEU A 9 -3.05 2.57 12.40
C LEU A 9 -2.92 2.18 10.93
N TYR A 10 -2.05 1.23 10.70
CA TYR A 10 -1.72 0.72 9.39
C TYR A 10 -2.17 -0.74 9.30
N ALA A 11 -3.00 -1.06 8.32
CA ALA A 11 -3.49 -2.42 8.12
C ALA A 11 -3.06 -2.95 6.75
N ILE A 12 -2.59 -4.19 6.72
CA ILE A 12 -2.32 -4.91 5.49
C ILE A 12 -3.41 -5.95 5.34
N THR A 13 -4.07 -5.98 4.17
CA THR A 13 -5.15 -6.94 3.96
C THR A 13 -4.61 -8.36 3.92
N PRO A 14 -5.27 -9.31 4.60
CA PRO A 14 -4.87 -10.72 4.48
C PRO A 14 -5.28 -11.27 3.13
N GLU A 15 -4.65 -12.37 2.73
CA GLU A 15 -5.15 -13.11 1.58
C GLU A 15 -6.55 -13.62 1.92
N ALA A 16 -7.50 -13.31 1.07
CA ALA A 16 -8.89 -13.66 1.33
C ALA A 16 -9.51 -14.26 0.08
N ALA A 17 -10.16 -15.42 0.25
CA ALA A 17 -10.88 -16.04 -0.85
C ALA A 17 -12.18 -15.30 -1.15
N ASP A 18 -12.77 -14.63 -0.17
CA ASP A 18 -14.05 -13.95 -0.27
C ASP A 18 -13.87 -12.43 -0.24
N GLY A 19 -14.17 -11.78 -1.36
CA GLY A 19 -14.07 -10.32 -1.47
C GLY A 19 -15.06 -9.60 -0.58
N THR A 20 -16.23 -10.15 -0.33
CA THR A 20 -17.22 -9.53 0.57
C THR A 20 -16.68 -9.47 1.99
N ARG A 21 -16.06 -10.53 2.45
CA ARG A 21 -15.46 -10.56 3.78
C ARG A 21 -14.28 -9.61 3.87
N LEU A 22 -13.48 -9.51 2.82
CA LEU A 22 -12.36 -8.57 2.77
C LEU A 22 -12.85 -7.14 3.01
N LEU A 23 -13.90 -6.73 2.30
CA LEU A 23 -14.45 -5.38 2.46
C LEU A 23 -15.02 -5.15 3.85
N ALA A 24 -15.72 -6.15 4.41
CA ALA A 24 -16.27 -6.03 5.76
C ALA A 24 -15.17 -5.87 6.81
N ASP A 25 -14.09 -6.64 6.67
CA ASP A 25 -12.96 -6.58 7.61
C ASP A 25 -12.24 -5.23 7.53
N VAL A 26 -12.03 -4.71 6.31
CA VAL A 26 -11.39 -3.40 6.13
C VAL A 26 -12.29 -2.28 6.66
N GLU A 27 -13.57 -2.35 6.41
CA GLU A 27 -14.51 -1.36 6.92
C GLU A 27 -14.50 -1.35 8.46
N ALA A 28 -14.50 -2.52 9.09
CA ALA A 28 -14.42 -2.62 10.54
C ALA A 28 -13.11 -2.01 11.07
N ALA A 29 -12.00 -2.26 10.39
CA ALA A 29 -10.72 -1.70 10.79
C ALA A 29 -10.74 -0.16 10.72
N MET A 30 -11.31 0.39 9.66
CA MET A 30 -11.40 1.85 9.50
C MET A 30 -12.37 2.47 10.50
N ALA A 31 -13.47 1.79 10.81
CA ALA A 31 -14.38 2.24 11.85
C ALA A 31 -13.70 2.27 13.22
N GLY A 32 -12.71 1.40 13.44
CA GLY A 32 -11.91 1.36 14.65
C GLY A 32 -10.72 2.32 14.67
N GLY A 33 -10.54 3.12 13.61
CA GLY A 33 -9.50 4.14 13.58
C GLY A 33 -8.37 3.91 12.57
N CYS A 34 -8.39 2.81 11.82
CA CYS A 34 -7.39 2.57 10.79
C CYS A 34 -7.50 3.64 9.70
N ARG A 35 -6.36 4.20 9.29
CA ARG A 35 -6.34 5.27 8.26
C ARG A 35 -5.41 4.98 7.11
N ILE A 36 -4.67 3.87 7.17
CA ILE A 36 -3.78 3.45 6.09
C ILE A 36 -4.06 1.98 5.82
N VAL A 37 -4.44 1.66 4.59
CA VAL A 37 -4.74 0.28 4.17
C VAL A 37 -3.82 -0.07 3.02
N GLN A 38 -3.09 -1.16 3.14
CA GLN A 38 -2.34 -1.74 2.05
C GLN A 38 -3.09 -2.95 1.51
N PHE A 39 -3.47 -2.89 0.24
CA PHE A 39 -4.08 -4.02 -0.44
C PHE A 39 -3.00 -4.97 -0.95
N ARG A 40 -2.93 -6.15 -0.36
CA ARG A 40 -2.01 -7.20 -0.73
C ARG A 40 -2.81 -8.44 -1.12
N ASP A 41 -2.82 -8.77 -2.40
CA ASP A 41 -3.54 -9.94 -2.93
C ASP A 41 -2.65 -10.60 -3.99
N LYS A 42 -2.02 -11.70 -3.62
CA LYS A 42 -1.11 -12.43 -4.50
C LYS A 42 -1.77 -13.67 -5.11
N LEU A 43 -3.00 -13.98 -4.71
CA LEU A 43 -3.68 -15.20 -5.13
C LEU A 43 -4.71 -14.97 -6.23
N SER A 44 -5.37 -13.83 -6.26
CA SER A 44 -6.45 -13.58 -7.22
C SER A 44 -5.90 -13.29 -8.62
N ALA A 45 -6.63 -13.73 -9.63
CA ALA A 45 -6.36 -13.34 -11.02
C ALA A 45 -6.75 -11.87 -11.24
N MET A 46 -6.27 -11.30 -12.35
CA MET A 46 -6.36 -9.85 -12.54
C MET A 46 -7.79 -9.29 -12.56
N PRO A 47 -8.79 -9.87 -13.23
CA PRO A 47 -10.12 -9.23 -13.17
C PRO A 47 -10.65 -9.12 -11.74
N GLU A 48 -10.46 -10.15 -10.94
CA GLU A 48 -10.92 -10.16 -9.55
C GLU A 48 -10.09 -9.21 -8.68
N ARG A 49 -8.77 -9.20 -8.86
CA ARG A 49 -7.89 -8.31 -8.12
C ARG A 49 -8.24 -6.85 -8.38
N ALA A 50 -8.48 -6.50 -9.64
CA ALA A 50 -8.87 -5.13 -9.98
C ALA A 50 -10.22 -4.76 -9.39
N ALA A 51 -11.19 -5.68 -9.40
CA ALA A 51 -12.50 -5.43 -8.80
C ALA A 51 -12.39 -5.18 -7.30
N ARG A 52 -11.58 -5.97 -6.60
CA ARG A 52 -11.35 -5.80 -5.17
C ARG A 52 -10.66 -4.48 -4.88
N ALA A 53 -9.66 -4.12 -5.67
CA ALA A 53 -8.94 -2.87 -5.49
C ALA A 53 -9.85 -1.66 -5.70
N ARG A 54 -10.73 -1.71 -6.71
CA ARG A 54 -11.69 -0.64 -6.95
C ARG A 54 -12.66 -0.50 -5.77
N ALA A 55 -13.14 -1.61 -5.26
CA ALA A 55 -14.06 -1.58 -4.12
C ALA A 55 -13.36 -1.00 -2.88
N LEU A 56 -12.12 -1.37 -2.64
CA LEU A 56 -11.33 -0.80 -1.54
C LEU A 56 -11.05 0.68 -1.75
N ARG A 57 -10.80 1.13 -2.99
CA ARG A 57 -10.62 2.56 -3.27
C ARG A 57 -11.85 3.35 -2.88
N GLU A 58 -13.01 2.86 -3.26
CA GLU A 58 -14.27 3.50 -2.91
C GLU A 58 -14.47 3.55 -1.39
N LEU A 59 -14.23 2.43 -0.74
CA LEU A 59 -14.40 2.31 0.71
C LEU A 59 -13.44 3.23 1.46
N THR A 60 -12.15 3.24 1.09
CA THR A 60 -11.17 4.09 1.74
C THR A 60 -11.48 5.57 1.55
N ARG A 61 -12.00 5.96 0.38
CA ARG A 61 -12.42 7.35 0.16
C ARG A 61 -13.53 7.77 1.11
N ARG A 62 -14.50 6.90 1.33
CA ARG A 62 -15.61 7.22 2.24
C ARG A 62 -15.13 7.48 3.66
N PHE A 63 -14.05 6.83 4.07
CA PHE A 63 -13.48 7.00 5.42
C PHE A 63 -12.36 8.03 5.49
N GLY A 64 -11.97 8.61 4.35
CA GLY A 64 -10.82 9.51 4.32
C GLY A 64 -9.51 8.78 4.61
N ALA A 65 -9.43 7.50 4.27
CA ALA A 65 -8.25 6.69 4.51
C ALA A 65 -7.36 6.61 3.29
N THR A 66 -6.08 6.30 3.51
CA THR A 66 -5.07 6.14 2.46
C THR A 66 -5.07 4.70 1.97
N LEU A 67 -5.05 4.52 0.65
CA LEU A 67 -4.94 3.19 0.03
C LEU A 67 -3.61 3.05 -0.68
N LEU A 68 -2.87 2.01 -0.32
CA LEU A 68 -1.63 1.61 -0.99
C LEU A 68 -1.85 0.26 -1.65
N ILE A 69 -1.25 0.07 -2.82
CA ILE A 69 -1.29 -1.22 -3.52
C ILE A 69 0.07 -1.90 -3.37
N ASN A 70 0.06 -3.16 -3.00
CA ASN A 70 1.29 -3.95 -2.86
C ASN A 70 1.78 -4.42 -4.23
N ASP A 71 3.02 -4.10 -4.56
CA ASP A 71 3.79 -4.61 -5.70
C ASP A 71 3.24 -4.34 -7.11
N ASP A 72 2.13 -3.65 -7.28
CA ASP A 72 1.49 -3.52 -8.59
C ASP A 72 1.24 -2.05 -8.94
N LEU A 73 2.20 -1.44 -9.62
CA LEU A 73 2.11 -0.06 -10.04
C LEU A 73 0.94 0.19 -10.99
N ALA A 74 0.76 -0.70 -11.96
CA ALA A 74 -0.32 -0.56 -12.94
C ALA A 74 -1.68 -0.57 -12.25
N LEU A 75 -1.88 -1.44 -11.29
CA LEU A 75 -3.13 -1.50 -10.53
C LEU A 75 -3.34 -0.22 -9.71
N ALA A 76 -2.28 0.30 -9.12
CA ALA A 76 -2.36 1.54 -8.36
C ALA A 76 -2.84 2.70 -9.23
N PHE A 77 -2.32 2.81 -10.46
CA PHE A 77 -2.80 3.83 -11.39
C PHE A 77 -4.23 3.57 -11.83
N LEU A 78 -4.57 2.33 -12.11
CA LEU A 78 -5.91 1.96 -12.57
C LEU A 78 -6.99 2.38 -11.57
N VAL A 79 -6.76 2.17 -10.28
CA VAL A 79 -7.74 2.49 -9.24
C VAL A 79 -7.50 3.84 -8.58
N LYS A 80 -6.51 4.58 -9.02
CA LYS A 80 -6.13 5.88 -8.47
C LYS A 80 -5.83 5.79 -6.97
N ALA A 81 -5.05 4.77 -6.61
CA ALA A 81 -4.59 4.62 -5.24
C ALA A 81 -3.68 5.77 -4.84
N ASP A 82 -3.51 5.96 -3.55
CA ASP A 82 -2.62 7.02 -3.03
C ASP A 82 -1.15 6.67 -3.24
N GLY A 83 -0.83 5.42 -3.46
CA GLY A 83 0.52 4.99 -3.73
C GLY A 83 0.69 3.49 -3.78
N VAL A 84 1.93 3.06 -3.69
CA VAL A 84 2.31 1.65 -3.73
C VAL A 84 3.25 1.31 -2.60
N HIS A 85 3.34 0.03 -2.27
CA HIS A 85 4.32 -0.52 -1.34
C HIS A 85 5.12 -1.60 -2.06
N LEU A 86 6.43 -1.45 -2.12
CA LEU A 86 7.33 -2.34 -2.85
C LEU A 86 8.38 -2.96 -1.93
N GLY A 87 9.03 -4.02 -2.40
CA GLY A 87 10.23 -4.52 -1.75
C GLY A 87 11.38 -3.52 -1.86
N ALA A 88 12.37 -3.63 -0.96
CA ALA A 88 13.47 -2.68 -0.91
C ALA A 88 14.54 -3.00 -1.97
N ASP A 89 14.21 -2.80 -3.23
CA ASP A 89 15.13 -2.90 -4.36
C ASP A 89 15.33 -1.50 -4.94
N ASP A 90 16.57 -1.00 -4.90
CA ASP A 90 16.88 0.38 -5.28
C ASP A 90 16.44 0.71 -6.71
N GLY A 91 16.70 -0.18 -7.65
CA GLY A 91 16.33 0.06 -9.05
C GLY A 91 14.82 0.20 -9.20
N ASN A 92 14.07 -0.69 -8.57
CA ASN A 92 12.62 -0.64 -8.60
C ASN A 92 12.07 0.60 -7.90
N LEU A 93 12.67 1.00 -6.79
CA LEU A 93 12.21 2.17 -6.04
C LEU A 93 12.44 3.46 -6.81
N ILE A 94 13.59 3.61 -7.46
CA ILE A 94 13.89 4.78 -8.29
C ILE A 94 12.91 4.87 -9.45
N ALA A 95 12.70 3.77 -10.17
CA ALA A 95 11.77 3.73 -11.29
C ALA A 95 10.34 4.02 -10.84
N ALA A 96 9.93 3.45 -9.71
CA ALA A 96 8.59 3.67 -9.16
C ALA A 96 8.37 5.13 -8.78
N ARG A 97 9.35 5.76 -8.13
CA ARG A 97 9.23 7.18 -7.78
C ARG A 97 9.12 8.05 -9.02
N ALA A 98 9.87 7.75 -10.07
CA ALA A 98 9.78 8.48 -11.31
C ALA A 98 8.39 8.37 -11.94
N MET A 99 7.79 7.19 -11.91
CA MET A 99 6.45 6.98 -12.46
C MET A 99 5.34 7.57 -11.60
N LEU A 100 5.47 7.45 -10.27
CA LEU A 100 4.45 7.94 -9.34
C LEU A 100 4.42 9.46 -9.25
N GLY A 101 5.54 10.11 -9.49
CA GLY A 101 5.68 11.54 -9.25
C GLY A 101 5.94 11.84 -7.77
N PRO A 102 6.09 13.12 -7.41
CA PRO A 102 6.49 13.49 -6.04
C PRO A 102 5.36 13.39 -5.01
N GLU A 103 4.12 13.35 -5.44
CA GLU A 103 2.98 13.44 -4.52
C GLU A 103 2.45 12.08 -4.05
N ARG A 104 2.60 11.04 -4.85
CA ARG A 104 2.11 9.71 -4.46
C ARG A 104 3.06 9.06 -3.47
N ILE A 105 2.50 8.20 -2.64
CA ILE A 105 3.24 7.52 -1.60
C ILE A 105 4.01 6.34 -2.18
N LEU A 106 5.26 6.19 -1.77
CA LEU A 106 6.08 5.04 -2.12
C LEU A 106 6.60 4.42 -0.83
N GLY A 107 6.03 3.30 -0.41
CA GLY A 107 6.48 2.55 0.74
C GLY A 107 7.47 1.47 0.33
N ALA A 108 8.38 1.12 1.22
CA ALA A 108 9.36 0.08 0.97
C ALA A 108 9.46 -0.86 2.17
N SER A 109 9.46 -2.17 1.90
CA SER A 109 9.66 -3.19 2.93
C SER A 109 11.15 -3.37 3.18
N CYS A 110 11.62 -3.03 4.35
CA CYS A 110 13.04 -3.12 4.71
C CYS A 110 13.34 -4.20 5.75
N TYR A 111 12.34 -4.86 6.28
CA TYR A 111 12.44 -6.02 7.19
C TYR A 111 13.46 -5.82 8.31
N ALA A 112 13.48 -4.64 8.92
CA ALA A 112 14.44 -4.28 9.98
C ALA A 112 15.91 -4.22 9.51
N ASP A 113 16.18 -4.15 8.21
CA ASP A 113 17.50 -4.01 7.64
C ASP A 113 17.84 -2.52 7.53
N PHE A 114 18.80 -2.07 8.32
CA PHE A 114 19.16 -0.66 8.34
C PHE A 114 19.75 -0.18 7.01
N ALA A 115 20.58 -0.98 6.37
CA ALA A 115 21.17 -0.63 5.08
C ALA A 115 20.10 -0.53 3.99
N ALA A 116 19.14 -1.47 3.99
CA ALA A 116 18.03 -1.43 3.05
C ALA A 116 17.15 -0.19 3.27
N ALA A 117 16.95 0.21 4.53
CA ALA A 117 16.17 1.40 4.85
C ALA A 117 16.87 2.66 4.34
N GLN A 118 18.19 2.77 4.49
CA GLN A 118 18.94 3.90 3.96
C GLN A 118 18.89 3.95 2.43
N ALA A 119 19.05 2.80 1.79
CA ALA A 119 18.98 2.73 0.34
C ALA A 119 17.60 3.10 -0.18
N ALA A 120 16.54 2.65 0.50
CA ALA A 120 15.17 2.99 0.13
C ALA A 120 14.91 4.50 0.26
N ASP A 121 15.38 5.12 1.33
CA ASP A 121 15.24 6.56 1.52
C ASP A 121 15.96 7.33 0.42
N THR A 122 17.18 6.94 0.09
CA THR A 122 17.95 7.54 -1.00
C THR A 122 17.24 7.39 -2.36
N ALA A 123 16.57 6.27 -2.58
CA ALA A 123 15.85 6.02 -3.82
C ALA A 123 14.50 6.75 -3.90
N GLY A 124 14.08 7.42 -2.84
CA GLY A 124 12.87 8.23 -2.83
C GLY A 124 11.65 7.59 -2.16
N ALA A 125 11.84 6.51 -1.41
CA ALA A 125 10.75 5.92 -0.63
C ALA A 125 10.40 6.82 0.55
N ASP A 126 9.14 6.80 0.94
CA ASP A 126 8.67 7.57 2.10
C ASP A 126 9.03 6.83 3.40
N PRO A 127 9.55 7.54 4.39
CA PRO A 127 10.08 6.90 5.61
C PRO A 127 9.00 6.48 6.61
N ALA A 128 7.75 6.80 6.36
CA ALA A 128 6.70 6.71 7.38
C ALA A 128 6.00 5.35 7.46
N LEU A 129 6.47 4.31 6.76
CA LEU A 129 5.80 3.02 6.72
C LEU A 129 6.71 1.91 7.23
N PRO A 130 6.98 1.85 8.54
CA PRO A 130 7.82 0.79 9.07
C PRO A 130 7.07 -0.54 9.03
N LEU A 131 7.50 -1.45 8.19
CA LEU A 131 7.11 -2.83 8.29
C LEU A 131 8.20 -3.54 9.08
N THR A 132 7.95 -3.75 10.35
CA THR A 132 8.83 -4.51 11.21
C THR A 132 8.28 -5.93 11.29
N GLY A 133 9.12 -6.90 11.14
CA GLY A 133 8.69 -8.28 11.20
C GLY A 133 9.53 -9.16 10.30
N PRO A 134 9.34 -10.47 10.39
CA PRO A 134 10.10 -11.40 9.54
C PRO A 134 9.68 -11.23 8.08
N ARG A 135 10.60 -11.59 7.19
CA ARG A 135 10.28 -11.63 5.76
C ARG A 135 9.20 -12.66 5.50
N PRO A 136 8.28 -12.38 4.59
CA PRO A 136 7.24 -13.34 4.23
C PRO A 136 7.82 -14.57 3.54
#